data_156ccacc50dbc8b960b37c95eabc4a81
#
_entry.id   156ccacc50dbc8b960b37c95eabc4a81
#
_cell.length_a   1.000
_cell.length_b   1.000
_cell.length_c   1.000
_cell.angle_alpha   90.00
_cell.angle_beta   90.00
_cell.angle_gamma   90.00
#
_symmetry.space_group_name_H-M   'P 1'
#
loop_
_entity.id
_entity.type
_entity.pdbx_description
1 polymer ?
#
loop_
_entity_poly.entity_id
_entity_poly.type
_entity_poly.pdbx_seq_one_letter_code
_entity_poly.pdbx_strand_id
1 'polypeptide(L)'
;PILVERSEKMYGGTCINIGCIPTKTLVHAAKHADKDASWEVKKAYYRQSIARKEEVVSFLRQKNYHNLADNPHITVYTGIGSFAGPDVVEVGMVEGTLQLQAPRIFINTGAETVIPPIEGIQGNPRVYTSTSIMELTELPAQLVIVGGGYIGLEFASMYVSFGSQVTVLEGSSELISREDRDIADSVREVLEQKGIVFRLNARVQSVKDSDVIYRDAVTGEEHQLHADAILLATGRRPNTAGLNLAAAGVEVNERGAIVVDDYLQTTNPKIHAIGDVKGGLQFTYISLDDYRILREDLFGAGERKVSDRDPVSYSVFIDPPLSRIGLSEAEARKKGLNIKVNKLPVAAIPRARTLG
;
A
#
# COMPACT_ATOMS: atom_id res chain seq x y z
N PRO A 1 8.34 6.03 27.42
CA PRO A 1 7.31 5.88 26.38
C PRO A 1 6.73 4.48 26.39
N ILE A 2 5.47 4.35 25.91
CA ILE A 2 4.79 3.07 25.77
C ILE A 2 4.43 2.91 24.30
N LEU A 3 4.70 1.72 23.72
CA LEU A 3 4.24 1.31 22.41
C LEU A 3 3.19 0.20 22.57
N VAL A 4 2.06 0.34 21.90
CA VAL A 4 1.04 -0.71 21.78
C VAL A 4 0.97 -1.16 20.32
N GLU A 5 1.22 -2.43 20.04
CA GLU A 5 1.12 -3.04 18.73
C GLU A 5 0.20 -4.26 18.79
N ARG A 6 -0.78 -4.33 17.89
CA ARG A 6 -1.78 -5.42 17.91
C ARG A 6 -1.24 -6.79 17.51
N SER A 7 -0.10 -6.84 16.82
CA SER A 7 0.42 -8.07 16.22
C SER A 7 1.94 -8.17 16.31
N GLU A 8 2.41 -9.28 16.82
CA GLU A 8 3.85 -9.62 16.83
C GLU A 8 4.48 -9.62 15.42
N LYS A 9 3.67 -9.82 14.39
CA LYS A 9 4.10 -9.81 13.00
C LYS A 9 4.21 -8.40 12.41
N MET A 10 3.90 -7.33 13.17
CA MET A 10 3.83 -5.97 12.63
C MET A 10 4.83 -5.00 13.24
N TYR A 11 5.74 -5.44 14.11
CA TYR A 11 6.82 -4.58 14.60
C TYR A 11 7.66 -4.01 13.45
N GLY A 12 7.77 -2.68 13.41
CA GLY A 12 8.36 -1.93 12.29
C GLY A 12 7.34 -1.44 11.25
N GLY A 13 6.04 -1.76 11.43
CA GLY A 13 4.93 -1.24 10.64
C GLY A 13 4.79 -1.82 9.23
N THR A 14 3.92 -1.18 8.45
CA THR A 14 3.51 -1.62 7.10
C THR A 14 4.68 -1.78 6.14
N CYS A 15 5.60 -0.82 6.10
CA CYS A 15 6.71 -0.82 5.14
C CYS A 15 7.58 -2.08 5.24
N ILE A 16 7.94 -2.47 6.48
CA ILE A 16 8.82 -3.62 6.73
C ILE A 16 8.09 -4.94 6.53
N ASN A 17 6.84 -5.04 7.02
CA ASN A 17 6.18 -6.34 7.16
C ASN A 17 5.32 -6.72 5.95
N ILE A 18 4.58 -5.77 5.37
CA ILE A 18 3.53 -6.05 4.37
C ILE A 18 3.51 -5.07 3.19
N GLY A 19 4.48 -4.15 3.11
CA GLY A 19 4.54 -3.11 2.09
C GLY A 19 5.87 -3.10 1.32
N CYS A 20 6.64 -2.01 1.49
CA CYS A 20 7.80 -1.72 0.65
C CYS A 20 8.87 -2.82 0.64
N ILE A 21 9.28 -3.33 1.81
CA ILE A 21 10.39 -4.29 1.89
C ILE A 21 10.01 -5.62 1.23
N PRO A 22 8.93 -6.30 1.59
CA PRO A 22 8.57 -7.55 0.93
C PRO A 22 8.32 -7.37 -0.56
N THR A 23 7.61 -6.33 -0.99
CA THR A 23 7.35 -6.11 -2.41
C THR A 23 8.64 -5.82 -3.19
N LYS A 24 9.55 -4.97 -2.68
CA LYS A 24 10.80 -4.65 -3.38
C LYS A 24 11.75 -5.84 -3.44
N THR A 25 11.76 -6.69 -2.42
CA THR A 25 12.52 -7.95 -2.45
C THR A 25 12.00 -8.86 -3.58
N LEU A 26 10.68 -8.99 -3.72
CA LEU A 26 10.07 -9.79 -4.77
C LEU A 26 10.20 -9.15 -6.16
N VAL A 27 10.04 -7.83 -6.29
CA VAL A 27 10.29 -7.10 -7.56
C VAL A 27 11.75 -7.29 -8.02
N HIS A 28 12.72 -7.22 -7.08
CA HIS A 28 14.11 -7.48 -7.41
C HIS A 28 14.31 -8.91 -7.91
N ALA A 29 13.76 -9.91 -7.21
CA ALA A 29 13.83 -11.29 -7.64
C ALA A 29 13.15 -11.49 -9.01
N ALA A 30 11.97 -10.92 -9.23
CA ALA A 30 11.23 -11.04 -10.49
C ALA A 30 12.03 -10.51 -11.70
N LYS A 31 12.80 -9.42 -11.54
CA LYS A 31 13.67 -8.88 -12.59
C LYS A 31 14.79 -9.83 -13.01
N HIS A 32 15.18 -10.74 -12.12
CA HIS A 32 16.24 -11.73 -12.35
C HIS A 32 15.69 -13.12 -12.70
N ALA A 33 14.35 -13.26 -12.80
CA ALA A 33 13.74 -14.51 -13.22
C ALA A 33 14.07 -14.82 -14.68
N ASP A 34 14.46 -16.06 -14.94
CA ASP A 34 14.70 -16.53 -16.30
C ASP A 34 13.37 -16.70 -17.04
N LYS A 35 13.15 -15.87 -18.06
CA LYS A 35 11.92 -15.86 -18.86
C LYS A 35 11.76 -17.12 -19.70
N ASP A 36 12.86 -17.73 -20.11
CA ASP A 36 12.90 -18.88 -20.99
C ASP A 36 12.93 -20.21 -20.23
N ALA A 37 13.04 -20.16 -18.91
CA ALA A 37 13.04 -21.37 -18.06
C ALA A 37 11.71 -22.13 -18.17
N SER A 38 11.78 -23.45 -17.91
CA SER A 38 10.58 -24.28 -17.80
C SER A 38 9.70 -23.86 -16.62
N TRP A 39 8.42 -24.18 -16.69
CA TRP A 39 7.46 -23.83 -15.63
C TRP A 39 7.89 -24.36 -14.24
N GLU A 40 8.44 -25.56 -14.18
CA GLU A 40 8.94 -26.13 -12.92
C GLU A 40 10.12 -25.33 -12.34
N VAL A 41 11.03 -24.86 -13.18
CA VAL A 41 12.14 -24.00 -12.74
C VAL A 41 11.61 -22.66 -12.27
N LYS A 42 10.65 -22.05 -12.95
CA LYS A 42 9.99 -20.80 -12.53
C LYS A 42 9.32 -20.95 -11.17
N LYS A 43 8.58 -22.03 -10.94
CA LYS A 43 7.95 -22.33 -9.63
C LYS A 43 8.99 -22.47 -8.51
N ALA A 44 10.06 -23.20 -8.78
CA ALA A 44 11.14 -23.38 -7.81
C ALA A 44 11.82 -22.05 -7.45
N TYR A 45 12.12 -21.21 -8.46
CA TYR A 45 12.69 -19.90 -8.25
C TYR A 45 11.75 -18.94 -7.49
N TYR A 46 10.46 -18.97 -7.82
CA TYR A 46 9.45 -18.18 -7.09
C TYR A 46 9.40 -18.59 -5.62
N ARG A 47 9.36 -19.90 -5.31
CA ARG A 47 9.37 -20.40 -3.92
C ARG A 47 10.63 -19.96 -3.16
N GLN A 48 11.80 -20.00 -3.80
CA GLN A 48 13.04 -19.49 -3.22
C GLN A 48 12.96 -17.98 -2.98
N SER A 49 12.35 -17.23 -3.89
CA SER A 49 12.16 -15.77 -3.75
C SER A 49 11.23 -15.42 -2.58
N ILE A 50 10.17 -16.19 -2.37
CA ILE A 50 9.27 -16.04 -1.19
C ILE A 50 10.04 -16.34 0.10
N ALA A 51 10.83 -17.42 0.15
CA ALA A 51 11.66 -17.74 1.32
C ALA A 51 12.66 -16.61 1.64
N ARG A 52 13.34 -16.09 0.61
CA ARG A 52 14.27 -14.95 0.77
C ARG A 52 13.58 -13.69 1.27
N LYS A 53 12.38 -13.39 0.76
CA LYS A 53 11.56 -12.27 1.24
C LYS A 53 11.26 -12.43 2.73
N GLU A 54 10.88 -13.65 3.18
CA GLU A 54 10.57 -13.91 4.58
C GLU A 54 11.79 -13.74 5.51
N GLU A 55 12.97 -14.20 5.09
CA GLU A 55 14.23 -13.97 5.82
C GLU A 55 14.48 -12.47 6.05
N VAL A 56 14.36 -11.66 4.99
CA VAL A 56 14.59 -10.22 5.07
C VAL A 56 13.58 -9.54 5.99
N VAL A 57 12.30 -9.89 5.85
CA VAL A 57 11.22 -9.31 6.66
C VAL A 57 11.38 -9.69 8.13
N SER A 58 11.61 -10.98 8.42
CA SER A 58 11.77 -11.47 9.79
C SER A 58 12.98 -10.84 10.48
N PHE A 59 14.12 -10.74 9.79
CA PHE A 59 15.31 -10.07 10.33
C PHE A 59 15.03 -8.62 10.71
N LEU A 60 14.40 -7.86 9.79
CA LEU A 60 14.10 -6.44 10.04
C LEU A 60 13.04 -6.25 11.12
N ARG A 61 12.02 -7.10 11.17
CA ARG A 61 11.00 -7.10 12.22
C ARG A 61 11.59 -7.31 13.59
N GLN A 62 12.42 -8.34 13.75
CA GLN A 62 13.13 -8.61 15.02
C GLN A 62 14.03 -7.46 15.42
N LYS A 63 14.82 -6.92 14.50
CA LYS A 63 15.66 -5.76 14.75
C LYS A 63 14.85 -4.56 15.25
N ASN A 64 13.68 -4.28 14.63
CA ASN A 64 12.81 -3.18 15.08
C ASN A 64 12.20 -3.45 16.45
N TYR A 65 11.79 -4.69 16.72
CA TYR A 65 11.29 -5.07 18.04
C TYR A 65 12.36 -4.85 19.12
N HIS A 66 13.55 -5.41 18.94
CA HIS A 66 14.65 -5.29 19.93
C HIS A 66 15.16 -3.86 20.11
N ASN A 67 15.15 -3.03 19.07
CA ASN A 67 15.47 -1.60 19.20
C ASN A 67 14.55 -0.88 20.21
N LEU A 68 13.34 -1.36 20.40
CA LEU A 68 12.36 -0.79 21.32
C LEU A 68 12.31 -1.58 22.63
N ALA A 69 12.14 -2.90 22.59
CA ALA A 69 11.92 -3.75 23.75
C ALA A 69 13.14 -3.86 24.66
N ASP A 70 14.37 -3.76 24.11
CA ASP A 70 15.61 -3.81 24.88
C ASP A 70 16.00 -2.43 25.45
N ASN A 71 15.25 -1.38 25.12
CA ASN A 71 15.50 -0.05 25.66
C ASN A 71 14.81 0.09 27.04
N PRO A 72 15.57 0.33 28.13
CA PRO A 72 15.00 0.39 29.50
C PRO A 72 13.99 1.53 29.71
N HIS A 73 13.90 2.47 28.79
CA HIS A 73 12.96 3.60 28.85
C HIS A 73 11.69 3.38 28.02
N ILE A 74 11.55 2.23 27.35
CA ILE A 74 10.41 1.92 26.48
C ILE A 74 9.72 0.66 26.98
N THR A 75 8.41 0.71 27.14
CA THR A 75 7.59 -0.47 27.39
C THR A 75 6.81 -0.82 26.12
N VAL A 76 6.88 -2.08 25.71
CA VAL A 76 6.17 -2.60 24.53
C VAL A 76 5.09 -3.56 24.98
N TYR A 77 3.85 -3.29 24.59
CA TYR A 77 2.71 -4.20 24.78
C TYR A 77 2.22 -4.73 23.45
N THR A 78 2.07 -6.04 23.35
CA THR A 78 1.36 -6.68 22.23
C THR A 78 -0.11 -6.84 22.61
N GLY A 79 -0.98 -6.08 21.99
CA GLY A 79 -2.40 -6.07 22.29
C GLY A 79 -3.20 -5.09 21.42
N ILE A 80 -4.52 -5.19 21.49
CA ILE A 80 -5.44 -4.33 20.75
C ILE A 80 -5.73 -3.11 21.60
N GLY A 81 -5.28 -1.94 21.14
CA GLY A 81 -5.54 -0.66 21.77
C GLY A 81 -6.84 -0.02 21.31
N SER A 82 -7.65 0.49 22.22
CA SER A 82 -8.81 1.32 21.94
C SER A 82 -8.95 2.43 22.99
N PHE A 83 -9.60 3.53 22.65
CA PHE A 83 -9.81 4.61 23.61
C PHE A 83 -10.96 4.29 24.59
N ALA A 84 -10.69 4.43 25.88
CA ALA A 84 -11.68 4.37 26.95
C ALA A 84 -12.06 5.77 27.47
N GLY A 85 -11.37 6.82 27.01
CA GLY A 85 -11.61 8.21 27.38
C GLY A 85 -10.67 9.16 26.63
N PRO A 86 -10.71 10.46 26.92
CA PRO A 86 -9.95 11.49 26.19
C PRO A 86 -8.43 11.31 26.21
N ASP A 87 -7.89 10.65 27.21
CA ASP A 87 -6.45 10.39 27.41
C ASP A 87 -6.18 9.00 27.98
N VAL A 88 -7.17 8.10 27.90
CA VAL A 88 -7.08 6.72 28.40
C VAL A 88 -7.19 5.75 27.23
N VAL A 89 -6.20 4.88 27.11
CA VAL A 89 -6.18 3.76 26.15
C VAL A 89 -6.32 2.45 26.92
N GLU A 90 -7.29 1.67 26.54
CA GLU A 90 -7.46 0.29 26.98
C GLU A 90 -6.75 -0.63 26.02
N VAL A 91 -5.96 -1.57 26.52
CA VAL A 91 -5.19 -2.55 25.75
C VAL A 91 -5.67 -3.94 26.11
N GLY A 92 -6.36 -4.58 25.20
CA GLY A 92 -6.76 -5.99 25.31
C GLY A 92 -5.59 -6.91 24.92
N MET A 93 -5.08 -7.68 25.86
CA MET A 93 -4.00 -8.65 25.71
C MET A 93 -4.50 -10.07 26.00
N VAL A 94 -3.71 -11.08 25.69
CA VAL A 94 -4.04 -12.49 26.00
C VAL A 94 -4.21 -12.71 27.52
N GLU A 95 -3.41 -12.01 28.33
CA GLU A 95 -3.39 -12.15 29.79
C GLU A 95 -4.44 -11.27 30.50
N GLY A 96 -5.18 -10.46 29.76
CA GLY A 96 -6.21 -9.56 30.33
C GLY A 96 -6.16 -8.16 29.71
N THR A 97 -6.87 -7.23 30.37
CA THR A 97 -6.99 -5.85 29.90
C THR A 97 -6.18 -4.92 30.78
N LEU A 98 -5.44 -4.00 30.15
CA LEU A 98 -4.65 -2.96 30.82
C LEU A 98 -5.19 -1.59 30.41
N GLN A 99 -5.33 -0.67 31.36
CA GLN A 99 -5.61 0.74 31.07
C GLN A 99 -4.34 1.58 31.18
N LEU A 100 -4.08 2.38 30.19
CA LEU A 100 -2.96 3.29 30.08
C LEU A 100 -3.47 4.72 29.99
N GLN A 101 -2.90 5.61 30.79
CA GLN A 101 -3.17 7.04 30.69
C GLN A 101 -1.88 7.79 30.35
N ALA A 102 -1.96 8.73 29.42
CA ALA A 102 -0.80 9.51 29.00
C ALA A 102 -1.19 10.97 28.70
N PRO A 103 -0.29 11.91 29.01
CA PRO A 103 -0.50 13.33 28.69
C PRO A 103 -0.44 13.60 27.17
N ARG A 104 0.13 12.66 26.39
CA ARG A 104 0.24 12.75 24.94
C ARG A 104 0.17 11.35 24.32
N ILE A 105 -0.65 11.23 23.27
CA ILE A 105 -0.90 9.98 22.58
C ILE A 105 -0.67 10.19 21.07
N PHE A 106 -0.07 9.19 20.40
CA PHE A 106 0.16 9.19 18.97
C PHE A 106 -0.56 8.00 18.34
N ILE A 107 -1.46 8.29 17.40
CA ILE A 107 -2.15 7.26 16.62
C ILE A 107 -1.38 7.04 15.32
N ASN A 108 -0.83 5.83 15.14
CA ASN A 108 -0.08 5.43 13.94
C ASN A 108 -0.50 4.03 13.46
N THR A 109 -1.80 3.78 13.46
CA THR A 109 -2.39 2.47 13.16
C THR A 109 -2.42 2.15 11.65
N GLY A 110 -2.00 3.09 10.81
CA GLY A 110 -1.81 2.89 9.39
C GLY A 110 -3.12 2.75 8.60
N ALA A 111 -3.07 1.91 7.57
CA ALA A 111 -4.21 1.63 6.70
C ALA A 111 -4.33 0.12 6.44
N GLU A 112 -5.52 -0.32 6.07
CA GLU A 112 -5.83 -1.70 5.71
C GLU A 112 -6.38 -1.79 4.28
N THR A 113 -6.32 -2.98 3.68
CA THR A 113 -6.88 -3.23 2.35
C THR A 113 -8.40 -3.14 2.40
N VAL A 114 -8.99 -2.46 1.43
CA VAL A 114 -10.45 -2.45 1.24
C VAL A 114 -10.86 -3.78 0.63
N ILE A 115 -11.73 -4.51 1.32
CA ILE A 115 -12.40 -5.69 0.79
C ILE A 115 -13.76 -5.26 0.25
N PRO A 116 -13.97 -5.26 -1.07
CA PRO A 116 -15.25 -4.84 -1.66
C PRO A 116 -16.35 -5.88 -1.35
N PRO A 117 -17.62 -5.47 -1.29
CA PRO A 117 -18.74 -6.37 -1.06
C PRO A 117 -19.12 -7.13 -2.33
N ILE A 118 -18.19 -7.91 -2.88
CA ILE A 118 -18.38 -8.75 -4.05
C ILE A 118 -18.75 -10.16 -3.57
N GLU A 119 -19.77 -10.75 -4.18
CA GLU A 119 -20.22 -12.11 -3.85
C GLU A 119 -19.09 -13.13 -4.07
N GLY A 120 -18.91 -14.03 -3.09
CA GLY A 120 -17.96 -15.15 -3.17
C GLY A 120 -16.50 -14.82 -2.93
N ILE A 121 -16.13 -13.59 -2.55
CA ILE A 121 -14.73 -13.29 -2.17
C ILE A 121 -14.43 -13.59 -0.71
N GLN A 122 -15.43 -13.43 0.17
CA GLN A 122 -15.23 -13.66 1.59
C GLN A 122 -15.09 -15.17 1.87
N GLY A 123 -13.97 -15.56 2.49
CA GLY A 123 -13.67 -16.95 2.80
C GLY A 123 -13.21 -17.79 1.60
N ASN A 124 -13.09 -17.22 0.41
CA ASN A 124 -12.58 -17.94 -0.75
C ASN A 124 -11.04 -18.10 -0.64
N PRO A 125 -10.50 -19.34 -0.64
CA PRO A 125 -9.07 -19.59 -0.45
C PRO A 125 -8.18 -19.14 -1.62
N ARG A 126 -8.76 -18.75 -2.77
CA ARG A 126 -8.05 -18.23 -3.94
C ARG A 126 -8.01 -16.72 -3.97
N VAL A 127 -8.70 -16.04 -3.05
CA VAL A 127 -8.76 -14.58 -2.98
C VAL A 127 -7.72 -14.07 -1.98
N TYR A 128 -6.86 -13.21 -2.45
CA TYR A 128 -5.73 -12.65 -1.72
C TYR A 128 -5.80 -11.12 -1.66
N THR A 129 -5.25 -10.57 -0.60
CA THR A 129 -4.86 -9.16 -0.53
C THR A 129 -3.39 -9.02 -0.92
N SER A 130 -2.90 -7.79 -1.07
CA SER A 130 -1.47 -7.52 -1.29
C SER A 130 -0.57 -8.09 -0.19
N THR A 131 -1.10 -8.30 1.01
CA THR A 131 -0.38 -8.95 2.12
C THR A 131 -0.34 -10.46 1.94
N SER A 132 -1.50 -11.10 1.82
CA SER A 132 -1.59 -12.56 1.83
C SER A 132 -1.04 -13.23 0.57
N ILE A 133 -1.08 -12.55 -0.59
CA ILE A 133 -0.50 -13.10 -1.82
C ILE A 133 1.03 -13.24 -1.74
N MET A 134 1.69 -12.43 -0.94
CA MET A 134 3.15 -12.54 -0.71
C MET A 134 3.53 -13.70 0.22
N GLU A 135 2.56 -14.36 0.83
CA GLU A 135 2.73 -15.58 1.62
C GLU A 135 2.49 -16.84 0.77
N LEU A 136 1.91 -16.68 -0.42
CA LEU A 136 1.67 -17.79 -1.34
C LEU A 136 2.99 -18.37 -1.85
N THR A 137 3.25 -19.65 -1.58
CA THR A 137 4.49 -20.33 -1.96
C THR A 137 4.43 -20.97 -3.34
N GLU A 138 3.24 -21.19 -3.88
CA GLU A 138 3.03 -21.74 -5.22
C GLU A 138 2.78 -20.60 -6.21
N LEU A 139 3.58 -20.57 -7.29
CA LEU A 139 3.39 -19.59 -8.35
C LEU A 139 2.07 -19.88 -9.09
N PRO A 140 1.08 -18.97 -9.09
CA PRO A 140 -0.14 -19.16 -9.84
C PRO A 140 0.16 -19.09 -11.35
N ALA A 141 -0.38 -20.02 -12.13
CA ALA A 141 -0.25 -19.97 -13.58
C ALA A 141 -1.13 -18.85 -14.15
N GLN A 142 -2.32 -18.67 -13.60
CA GLN A 142 -3.28 -17.62 -13.99
C GLN A 142 -3.60 -16.74 -12.77
N LEU A 143 -3.19 -15.47 -12.85
CA LEU A 143 -3.47 -14.46 -11.82
C LEU A 143 -4.45 -13.42 -12.37
N VAL A 144 -5.58 -13.25 -11.70
CA VAL A 144 -6.49 -12.13 -11.94
C VAL A 144 -6.30 -11.08 -10.85
N ILE A 145 -6.09 -9.84 -11.23
CA ILE A 145 -5.94 -8.70 -10.32
C ILE A 145 -7.15 -7.79 -10.46
N VAL A 146 -7.83 -7.52 -9.35
CA VAL A 146 -8.97 -6.60 -9.29
C VAL A 146 -8.48 -5.25 -8.82
N GLY A 147 -8.41 -4.27 -9.74
CA GLY A 147 -7.92 -2.91 -9.54
C GLY A 147 -6.61 -2.60 -10.27
N GLY A 148 -6.65 -1.60 -11.14
CA GLY A 148 -5.53 -1.10 -11.96
C GLY A 148 -4.78 0.09 -11.35
N GLY A 149 -4.80 0.23 -10.02
CA GLY A 149 -4.01 1.21 -9.28
C GLY A 149 -2.54 0.79 -9.13
N TYR A 150 -1.72 1.62 -8.47
CA TYR A 150 -0.27 1.39 -8.32
C TYR A 150 0.06 0.01 -7.76
N ILE A 151 -0.62 -0.44 -6.71
CA ILE A 151 -0.42 -1.77 -6.12
C ILE A 151 -0.72 -2.86 -7.14
N GLY A 152 -1.86 -2.78 -7.83
CA GLY A 152 -2.24 -3.75 -8.86
C GLY A 152 -1.19 -3.85 -9.98
N LEU A 153 -0.69 -2.72 -10.45
CA LEU A 153 0.33 -2.68 -11.51
C LEU A 153 1.70 -3.20 -11.04
N GLU A 154 2.13 -2.91 -9.80
CA GLU A 154 3.37 -3.48 -9.25
C GLU A 154 3.28 -5.01 -9.19
N PHE A 155 2.18 -5.56 -8.67
CA PHE A 155 1.98 -7.00 -8.62
C PHE A 155 1.84 -7.61 -10.03
N ALA A 156 1.13 -6.95 -10.95
CA ALA A 156 1.04 -7.41 -12.34
C ALA A 156 2.41 -7.52 -13.00
N SER A 157 3.24 -6.48 -12.88
CA SER A 157 4.61 -6.46 -13.41
C SER A 157 5.50 -7.53 -12.78
N MET A 158 5.35 -7.76 -11.48
CA MET A 158 6.11 -8.76 -10.74
C MET A 158 5.72 -10.18 -11.16
N TYR A 159 4.43 -10.51 -11.17
CA TYR A 159 3.98 -11.87 -11.46
C TYR A 159 4.14 -12.27 -12.93
N VAL A 160 3.96 -11.35 -13.88
CA VAL A 160 4.27 -11.64 -15.29
C VAL A 160 5.76 -11.93 -15.49
N SER A 161 6.63 -11.25 -14.73
CA SER A 161 8.08 -11.50 -14.77
C SER A 161 8.45 -12.87 -14.17
N PHE A 162 7.74 -13.35 -13.16
CA PHE A 162 7.89 -14.73 -12.66
C PHE A 162 7.33 -15.79 -13.62
N GLY A 163 6.50 -15.39 -14.58
CA GLY A 163 5.96 -16.27 -15.61
C GLY A 163 4.47 -16.57 -15.52
N SER A 164 3.73 -15.92 -14.61
CA SER A 164 2.26 -16.03 -14.57
C SER A 164 1.60 -15.35 -15.77
N GLN A 165 0.47 -15.87 -16.24
CA GLN A 165 -0.46 -15.14 -17.10
C GLN A 165 -1.27 -14.19 -16.21
N VAL A 166 -1.19 -12.89 -16.50
CA VAL A 166 -1.79 -11.86 -15.64
C VAL A 166 -2.87 -11.10 -16.38
N THR A 167 -4.07 -11.06 -15.79
CA THR A 167 -5.17 -10.19 -16.25
C THR A 167 -5.54 -9.20 -15.15
N VAL A 168 -5.57 -7.91 -15.49
CA VAL A 168 -5.99 -6.84 -14.59
C VAL A 168 -7.39 -6.39 -14.99
N LEU A 169 -8.32 -6.45 -14.04
CA LEU A 169 -9.70 -5.94 -14.16
C LEU A 169 -9.77 -4.56 -13.49
N GLU A 170 -10.04 -3.52 -14.27
CA GLU A 170 -10.20 -2.15 -13.78
C GLU A 170 -11.61 -1.64 -14.08
N GLY A 171 -12.31 -1.17 -13.05
CA GLY A 171 -13.69 -0.68 -13.18
C GLY A 171 -13.83 0.65 -13.91
N SER A 172 -12.73 1.40 -14.01
CA SER A 172 -12.67 2.67 -14.72
C SER A 172 -12.29 2.47 -16.19
N SER A 173 -12.50 3.52 -17.00
CA SER A 173 -12.08 3.55 -18.40
C SER A 173 -10.56 3.71 -18.60
N GLU A 174 -9.81 3.93 -17.51
CA GLU A 174 -8.38 4.23 -17.55
C GLU A 174 -7.66 3.72 -16.31
N LEU A 175 -6.36 3.41 -16.46
CA LEU A 175 -5.47 3.05 -15.36
C LEU A 175 -4.95 4.29 -14.65
N ILE A 176 -4.54 4.13 -13.39
CA ILE A 176 -3.81 5.13 -12.59
C ILE A 176 -4.26 6.59 -12.85
N SER A 177 -5.54 6.86 -12.68
CA SER A 177 -6.21 8.14 -12.99
C SER A 177 -5.62 9.39 -12.29
N ARG A 178 -4.65 9.23 -11.38
CA ARG A 178 -3.91 10.33 -10.77
C ARG A 178 -2.76 10.85 -11.63
N GLU A 179 -2.35 10.08 -12.64
CA GLU A 179 -1.31 10.47 -13.58
C GLU A 179 -1.90 11.19 -14.79
N ASP A 180 -1.08 11.99 -15.48
CA ASP A 180 -1.46 12.55 -16.76
C ASP A 180 -1.70 11.41 -17.77
N ARG A 181 -2.67 11.60 -18.66
CA ARG A 181 -3.19 10.54 -19.54
C ARG A 181 -2.11 9.89 -20.38
N ASP A 182 -1.21 10.67 -20.96
CA ASP A 182 -0.11 10.16 -21.79
C ASP A 182 0.89 9.31 -21.00
N ILE A 183 1.12 9.63 -19.71
CA ILE A 183 1.95 8.81 -18.82
C ILE A 183 1.26 7.48 -18.50
N ALA A 184 -0.03 7.54 -18.19
CA ALA A 184 -0.79 6.33 -17.86
C ALA A 184 -0.93 5.40 -19.10
N ASP A 185 -1.09 5.96 -20.29
CA ASP A 185 -1.12 5.20 -21.54
C ASP A 185 0.23 4.56 -21.84
N SER A 186 1.34 5.28 -21.66
CA SER A 186 2.69 4.72 -21.80
C SER A 186 2.96 3.58 -20.81
N VAL A 187 2.51 3.70 -19.55
CA VAL A 187 2.60 2.61 -18.57
C VAL A 187 1.80 1.40 -19.03
N ARG A 188 0.60 1.60 -19.53
CA ARG A 188 -0.25 0.53 -20.06
C ARG A 188 0.44 -0.18 -21.23
N GLU A 189 0.91 0.55 -22.22
CA GLU A 189 1.59 0.01 -23.40
C GLU A 189 2.80 -0.85 -23.03
N VAL A 190 3.64 -0.37 -22.13
CA VAL A 190 4.82 -1.11 -21.65
C VAL A 190 4.43 -2.41 -20.95
N LEU A 191 3.39 -2.39 -20.14
CA LEU A 191 2.93 -3.57 -19.42
C LEU A 191 2.20 -4.57 -20.34
N GLU A 192 1.45 -4.10 -21.35
CA GLU A 192 0.84 -4.94 -22.39
C GLU A 192 1.93 -5.63 -23.24
N GLN A 193 3.02 -4.94 -23.57
CA GLN A 193 4.17 -5.55 -24.26
C GLN A 193 4.85 -6.66 -23.45
N LYS A 194 4.72 -6.65 -22.11
CA LYS A 194 5.17 -7.73 -21.23
C LYS A 194 4.18 -8.89 -21.14
N GLY A 195 3.03 -8.80 -21.79
CA GLY A 195 2.01 -9.84 -21.82
C GLY A 195 0.91 -9.69 -20.76
N ILE A 196 0.82 -8.55 -20.06
CA ILE A 196 -0.29 -8.29 -19.14
C ILE A 196 -1.53 -7.91 -19.96
N VAL A 197 -2.67 -8.53 -19.64
CA VAL A 197 -3.95 -8.22 -20.27
C VAL A 197 -4.73 -7.25 -19.38
N PHE A 198 -5.13 -6.10 -19.91
CA PHE A 198 -6.01 -5.16 -19.23
C PHE A 198 -7.44 -5.25 -19.73
N ARG A 199 -8.39 -5.30 -18.81
CA ARG A 199 -9.82 -5.17 -19.05
C ARG A 199 -10.30 -3.92 -18.31
N LEU A 200 -10.46 -2.83 -19.04
CA LEU A 200 -11.01 -1.57 -18.52
C LEU A 200 -12.53 -1.62 -18.54
N ASN A 201 -13.20 -0.76 -17.78
CA ASN A 201 -14.63 -0.78 -17.55
C ASN A 201 -15.16 -2.12 -17.03
N ALA A 202 -14.29 -2.96 -16.47
CA ALA A 202 -14.59 -4.30 -16.00
C ALA A 202 -15.04 -4.28 -14.53
N ARG A 203 -16.34 -4.37 -14.28
CA ARG A 203 -16.91 -4.41 -12.93
C ARG A 203 -17.08 -5.85 -12.48
N VAL A 204 -16.23 -6.28 -11.56
CA VAL A 204 -16.34 -7.61 -10.95
C VAL A 204 -17.63 -7.69 -10.16
N GLN A 205 -18.42 -8.72 -10.42
CA GLN A 205 -19.73 -8.97 -9.80
C GLN A 205 -19.67 -10.07 -8.75
N SER A 206 -18.99 -11.17 -9.08
CA SER A 206 -18.87 -12.31 -8.17
C SER A 206 -17.62 -13.13 -8.47
N VAL A 207 -17.25 -13.94 -7.49
CA VAL A 207 -16.24 -14.99 -7.62
C VAL A 207 -16.89 -16.31 -7.25
N LYS A 208 -16.82 -17.31 -8.13
CA LYS A 208 -17.32 -18.67 -7.89
C LYS A 208 -16.15 -19.63 -7.98
N ASP A 209 -15.72 -20.13 -6.82
CA ASP A 209 -14.50 -20.95 -6.71
C ASP A 209 -13.28 -20.27 -7.33
N SER A 210 -12.91 -20.65 -8.54
CA SER A 210 -11.78 -20.10 -9.32
C SER A 210 -12.19 -19.15 -10.43
N ASP A 211 -13.49 -18.90 -10.60
CA ASP A 211 -13.99 -18.12 -11.73
C ASP A 211 -14.40 -16.71 -11.28
N VAL A 212 -13.79 -15.72 -11.91
CA VAL A 212 -14.13 -14.30 -11.71
C VAL A 212 -15.13 -13.89 -12.76
N ILE A 213 -16.31 -13.48 -12.32
CA ILE A 213 -17.39 -12.99 -13.18
C ILE A 213 -17.37 -11.46 -13.15
N TYR A 214 -17.24 -10.84 -14.30
CA TYR A 214 -17.28 -9.39 -14.42
C TYR A 214 -18.17 -8.96 -15.58
N ARG A 215 -18.68 -7.73 -15.48
CA ARG A 215 -19.48 -7.09 -16.54
C ARG A 215 -18.70 -5.92 -17.13
N ASP A 216 -18.64 -5.85 -18.43
CA ASP A 216 -18.20 -4.66 -19.15
C ASP A 216 -19.25 -3.55 -18.98
N ALA A 217 -18.84 -2.41 -18.41
CA ALA A 217 -19.76 -1.32 -18.11
C ALA A 217 -20.19 -0.53 -19.35
N VAL A 218 -19.53 -0.71 -20.51
CA VAL A 218 -19.86 -0.04 -21.78
C VAL A 218 -20.80 -0.90 -22.61
N THR A 219 -20.48 -2.19 -22.79
CA THR A 219 -21.28 -3.11 -23.61
C THR A 219 -22.40 -3.78 -22.83
N GLY A 220 -22.27 -3.86 -21.51
CA GLY A 220 -23.18 -4.60 -20.63
C GLY A 220 -22.98 -6.12 -20.66
N GLU A 221 -22.00 -6.61 -21.43
CA GLU A 221 -21.72 -8.03 -21.57
C GLU A 221 -21.09 -8.59 -20.30
N GLU A 222 -21.47 -9.81 -19.95
CA GLU A 222 -20.89 -10.57 -18.85
C GLU A 222 -19.78 -11.49 -19.36
N HIS A 223 -18.67 -11.53 -18.63
CA HIS A 223 -17.50 -12.31 -18.96
C HIS A 223 -17.08 -13.13 -17.75
N GLN A 224 -16.44 -14.26 -17.99
CA GLN A 224 -15.88 -15.16 -16.99
C GLN A 224 -14.40 -15.38 -17.26
N LEU A 225 -13.59 -15.33 -16.21
CA LEU A 225 -12.15 -15.62 -16.25
C LEU A 225 -11.81 -16.64 -15.16
N HIS A 226 -11.10 -17.69 -15.55
CA HIS A 226 -10.51 -18.62 -14.60
C HIS A 226 -9.25 -18.02 -13.97
N ALA A 227 -9.03 -18.28 -12.66
CA ALA A 227 -7.87 -17.82 -11.90
C ALA A 227 -7.41 -18.86 -10.88
N ASP A 228 -6.11 -19.13 -10.85
CA ASP A 228 -5.50 -19.91 -9.74
C ASP A 228 -5.41 -19.05 -8.48
N ALA A 229 -5.18 -17.73 -8.66
CA ALA A 229 -5.19 -16.74 -7.60
C ALA A 229 -5.88 -15.44 -8.07
N ILE A 230 -6.57 -14.78 -7.15
CA ILE A 230 -7.28 -13.52 -7.36
C ILE A 230 -6.75 -12.50 -6.36
N LEU A 231 -6.10 -11.45 -6.84
CA LEU A 231 -5.57 -10.38 -6.01
C LEU A 231 -6.55 -9.21 -5.93
N LEU A 232 -6.97 -8.85 -4.73
CA LEU A 232 -7.71 -7.62 -4.48
C LEU A 232 -6.73 -6.45 -4.30
N ALA A 233 -6.63 -5.59 -5.31
CA ALA A 233 -5.88 -4.34 -5.32
C ALA A 233 -6.82 -3.12 -5.35
N THR A 234 -7.93 -3.22 -4.63
CA THR A 234 -9.11 -2.34 -4.65
C THR A 234 -8.97 -1.10 -3.76
N GLY A 235 -7.74 -0.79 -3.34
CA GLY A 235 -7.40 0.36 -2.54
C GLY A 235 -7.20 0.04 -1.05
N ARG A 236 -6.94 1.10 -0.28
CA ARG A 236 -6.68 1.04 1.16
C ARG A 236 -7.51 2.11 1.86
N ARG A 237 -7.93 1.83 3.08
CA ARG A 237 -8.62 2.78 3.95
C ARG A 237 -7.86 2.94 5.27
N PRO A 238 -7.98 4.10 5.94
CA PRO A 238 -7.42 4.31 7.27
C PRO A 238 -7.87 3.24 8.26
N ASN A 239 -6.95 2.73 9.07
CA ASN A 239 -7.24 1.70 10.05
C ASN A 239 -7.70 2.34 11.37
N THR A 240 -8.92 2.86 11.36
CA THR A 240 -9.57 3.56 12.48
C THR A 240 -10.65 2.72 13.16
N ALA A 241 -11.11 1.66 12.52
CA ALA A 241 -12.10 0.76 13.07
C ALA A 241 -11.59 0.09 14.37
N GLY A 242 -12.43 0.08 15.39
CA GLY A 242 -12.08 -0.51 16.70
C GLY A 242 -11.24 0.40 17.63
N LEU A 243 -10.79 1.57 17.18
CA LEU A 243 -10.06 2.51 18.05
C LEU A 243 -10.96 3.27 19.02
N ASN A 244 -12.28 3.27 18.83
CA ASN A 244 -13.25 4.02 19.65
C ASN A 244 -12.91 5.52 19.76
N LEU A 245 -12.60 6.15 18.61
CA LEU A 245 -12.14 7.54 18.51
C LEU A 245 -13.11 8.55 19.11
N ALA A 246 -14.41 8.25 19.08
CA ALA A 246 -15.44 9.11 19.68
C ALA A 246 -15.25 9.28 21.18
N ALA A 247 -14.82 8.24 21.93
CA ALA A 247 -14.53 8.32 23.35
C ALA A 247 -13.35 9.26 23.65
N ALA A 248 -12.44 9.41 22.66
CA ALA A 248 -11.30 10.32 22.75
C ALA A 248 -11.59 11.75 22.25
N GLY A 249 -12.79 12.02 21.69
CA GLY A 249 -13.10 13.28 21.04
C GLY A 249 -12.30 13.53 19.75
N VAL A 250 -11.90 12.47 19.07
CA VAL A 250 -11.14 12.52 17.81
C VAL A 250 -12.09 12.35 16.62
N GLU A 251 -12.08 13.32 15.74
CA GLU A 251 -12.93 13.33 14.55
C GLU A 251 -12.27 12.60 13.36
N VAL A 252 -13.13 12.02 12.53
CA VAL A 252 -12.74 11.42 11.25
C VAL A 252 -13.53 12.07 10.11
N ASN A 253 -12.91 12.12 8.92
CA ASN A 253 -13.59 12.60 7.72
C ASN A 253 -14.47 11.50 7.10
N GLU A 254 -15.19 11.83 6.01
CA GLU A 254 -16.09 10.91 5.29
C GLU A 254 -15.40 9.62 4.80
N ARG A 255 -14.07 9.62 4.64
CA ARG A 255 -13.28 8.46 4.23
C ARG A 255 -12.73 7.67 5.42
N GLY A 256 -13.11 8.02 6.65
CA GLY A 256 -12.66 7.38 7.88
C GLY A 256 -11.23 7.76 8.31
N ALA A 257 -10.60 8.76 7.69
CA ALA A 257 -9.29 9.24 8.07
C ALA A 257 -9.39 10.22 9.24
N ILE A 258 -8.46 10.14 10.18
CA ILE A 258 -8.41 11.07 11.32
C ILE A 258 -8.10 12.49 10.82
N VAL A 259 -8.93 13.44 11.25
CA VAL A 259 -8.74 14.86 10.95
C VAL A 259 -7.58 15.41 11.78
N VAL A 260 -6.63 16.05 11.12
CA VAL A 260 -5.47 16.70 11.76
C VAL A 260 -5.23 18.07 11.19
N ASP A 261 -4.59 18.94 11.97
CA ASP A 261 -4.07 20.22 11.54
C ASP A 261 -2.69 20.11 10.86
N ASP A 262 -2.07 21.24 10.55
CA ASP A 262 -0.75 21.32 9.93
C ASP A 262 0.40 20.78 10.81
N TYR A 263 0.18 20.63 12.11
CA TYR A 263 1.10 20.05 13.08
C TYR A 263 0.75 18.62 13.50
N LEU A 264 -0.19 17.99 12.75
CA LEU A 264 -0.65 16.63 12.96
C LEU A 264 -1.41 16.41 14.27
N GLN A 265 -1.85 17.49 14.93
CA GLN A 265 -2.72 17.45 16.09
C GLN A 265 -4.16 17.15 15.64
N THR A 266 -4.85 16.29 16.39
CA THR A 266 -6.27 15.97 16.14
C THR A 266 -7.17 17.01 16.80
N THR A 267 -8.49 16.81 16.70
CA THR A 267 -9.48 17.61 17.44
C THR A 267 -9.33 17.50 18.97
N ASN A 268 -8.64 16.46 19.46
CA ASN A 268 -8.21 16.36 20.86
C ASN A 268 -6.75 16.85 20.98
N PRO A 269 -6.44 17.94 21.73
CA PRO A 269 -5.10 18.51 21.80
C PRO A 269 -4.04 17.60 22.47
N LYS A 270 -4.44 16.52 23.13
CA LYS A 270 -3.52 15.50 23.68
C LYS A 270 -3.14 14.43 22.64
N ILE A 271 -3.80 14.39 21.50
CA ILE A 271 -3.70 13.29 20.53
C ILE A 271 -3.23 13.80 19.17
N HIS A 272 -2.19 13.17 18.65
CA HIS A 272 -1.71 13.37 17.27
C HIS A 272 -1.96 12.12 16.44
N ALA A 273 -2.13 12.29 15.12
CA ALA A 273 -2.22 11.15 14.19
C ALA A 273 -1.20 11.32 13.06
N ILE A 274 -0.47 10.25 12.75
CA ILE A 274 0.61 10.23 11.76
C ILE A 274 0.51 9.02 10.82
N GLY A 275 1.12 9.15 9.65
CA GLY A 275 1.11 8.12 8.64
C GLY A 275 -0.25 7.93 7.97
N ASP A 276 -0.51 6.72 7.51
CA ASP A 276 -1.65 6.42 6.63
C ASP A 276 -3.03 6.59 7.32
N VAL A 277 -3.09 6.56 8.64
CA VAL A 277 -4.34 6.69 9.42
C VAL A 277 -5.02 8.06 9.25
N LYS A 278 -4.25 9.11 8.94
CA LYS A 278 -4.76 10.45 8.64
C LYS A 278 -5.17 10.63 7.16
N GLY A 279 -5.01 9.57 6.34
CA GLY A 279 -5.30 9.65 4.91
C GLY A 279 -4.23 10.39 4.10
N GLY A 280 -4.60 10.83 2.90
CA GLY A 280 -3.69 11.50 1.97
C GLY A 280 -2.77 10.52 1.23
N LEU A 281 -1.52 10.91 1.00
CA LEU A 281 -0.51 10.10 0.32
C LEU A 281 0.03 9.03 1.27
N GLN A 282 -0.13 7.77 0.90
CA GLN A 282 0.25 6.60 1.72
C GLN A 282 1.65 6.08 1.33
N PHE A 283 2.68 6.84 1.68
CA PHE A 283 4.08 6.48 1.42
C PHE A 283 4.90 6.54 2.71
N THR A 284 5.90 5.67 2.83
CA THR A 284 6.77 5.59 4.01
C THR A 284 7.48 6.90 4.32
N TYR A 285 7.94 7.61 3.30
CA TYR A 285 8.61 8.92 3.51
C TYR A 285 7.64 10.03 3.95
N ILE A 286 6.32 9.91 3.67
CA ILE A 286 5.30 10.78 4.25
C ILE A 286 5.19 10.53 5.76
N SER A 287 5.15 9.25 6.19
CA SER A 287 5.16 8.90 7.61
C SER A 287 6.44 9.35 8.31
N LEU A 288 7.59 9.28 7.63
CA LEU A 288 8.86 9.80 8.16
C LEU A 288 8.85 11.32 8.27
N ASP A 289 8.22 12.00 7.31
CA ASP A 289 8.08 13.45 7.34
C ASP A 289 7.10 13.90 8.43
N ASP A 290 6.00 13.16 8.65
CA ASP A 290 5.10 13.37 9.79
C ASP A 290 5.88 13.30 11.12
N TYR A 291 6.78 12.34 11.28
CA TYR A 291 7.66 12.27 12.44
C TYR A 291 8.56 13.52 12.56
N ARG A 292 9.11 14.04 11.45
CA ARG A 292 9.94 15.25 11.45
C ARG A 292 9.15 16.48 11.85
N ILE A 293 7.90 16.61 11.39
CA ILE A 293 6.99 17.67 11.79
C ILE A 293 6.72 17.61 13.28
N LEU A 294 6.34 16.42 13.81
CA LEU A 294 6.12 16.24 15.24
C LEU A 294 7.37 16.55 16.07
N ARG A 295 8.54 16.09 15.62
CA ARG A 295 9.79 16.35 16.33
C ARG A 295 10.07 17.84 16.42
N GLU A 296 9.83 18.57 15.32
CA GLU A 296 10.04 20.02 15.27
C GLU A 296 9.02 20.76 16.12
N ASP A 297 7.76 20.36 16.10
CA ASP A 297 6.69 20.95 16.91
C ASP A 297 6.91 20.73 18.40
N LEU A 298 7.32 19.51 18.80
CA LEU A 298 7.41 19.14 20.21
C LEU A 298 8.74 19.51 20.89
N PHE A 299 9.83 19.60 20.14
CA PHE A 299 11.19 19.76 20.68
C PHE A 299 12.03 20.81 19.94
N GLY A 300 11.53 21.39 18.87
CA GLY A 300 12.17 22.42 18.07
C GLY A 300 11.47 23.77 18.15
N ALA A 301 11.58 24.57 17.08
CA ALA A 301 10.96 25.89 16.97
C ALA A 301 9.55 25.87 16.35
N GLY A 302 9.04 24.71 15.94
CA GLY A 302 7.72 24.57 15.31
C GLY A 302 7.65 25.14 13.88
N GLU A 303 8.79 25.25 13.20
CA GLU A 303 8.85 25.89 11.88
C GLU A 303 8.31 24.98 10.76
N ARG A 304 8.43 23.62 10.91
CA ARG A 304 8.01 22.66 9.89
C ARG A 304 6.57 22.22 10.08
N LYS A 305 5.81 22.21 8.98
CA LYS A 305 4.39 21.79 8.97
C LYS A 305 4.02 21.03 7.69
N VAL A 306 2.83 20.43 7.67
CA VAL A 306 2.35 19.61 6.55
C VAL A 306 2.28 20.40 5.23
N SER A 307 1.87 21.66 5.28
CA SER A 307 1.79 22.53 4.11
C SER A 307 3.15 22.86 3.47
N ASP A 308 4.28 22.62 4.15
CA ASP A 308 5.63 22.84 3.61
C ASP A 308 6.15 21.63 2.81
N ARG A 309 5.36 20.59 2.67
CA ARG A 309 5.78 19.28 2.12
C ARG A 309 5.97 19.27 0.60
N ASP A 310 5.45 20.22 -0.13
CA ASP A 310 5.61 20.27 -1.58
C ASP A 310 7.05 20.63 -2.00
N PRO A 311 7.60 20.03 -3.08
CA PRO A 311 6.99 18.99 -3.90
C PRO A 311 7.19 17.57 -3.33
N VAL A 312 6.17 16.72 -3.44
CA VAL A 312 6.28 15.30 -3.08
C VAL A 312 6.75 14.46 -4.27
N SER A 313 7.72 13.56 -4.02
CA SER A 313 8.18 12.58 -5.00
C SER A 313 7.69 11.18 -4.66
N TYR A 314 7.44 10.36 -5.68
CA TYR A 314 7.16 8.93 -5.52
C TYR A 314 7.53 8.11 -6.74
N SER A 315 7.64 6.79 -6.53
CA SER A 315 7.88 5.82 -7.60
C SER A 315 6.94 4.63 -7.45
N VAL A 316 6.44 4.16 -8.58
CA VAL A 316 5.72 2.90 -8.72
C VAL A 316 6.72 1.88 -9.30
N PHE A 317 6.91 0.78 -8.61
CA PHE A 317 7.98 -0.18 -8.91
C PHE A 317 7.52 -1.26 -9.91
N ILE A 318 6.97 -0.79 -11.02
CA ILE A 318 6.84 -1.57 -12.26
C ILE A 318 8.20 -1.62 -12.96
N ASP A 319 8.30 -2.33 -14.05
CA ASP A 319 9.52 -2.40 -14.86
C ASP A 319 9.23 -2.00 -16.32
N PRO A 320 9.78 -0.88 -16.83
CA PRO A 320 10.56 0.15 -16.12
C PRO A 320 9.73 0.91 -15.08
N PRO A 321 10.37 1.54 -14.06
CA PRO A 321 9.64 2.24 -13.00
C PRO A 321 8.99 3.53 -13.49
N LEU A 322 7.80 3.83 -12.98
CA LEU A 322 7.18 5.14 -13.08
C LEU A 322 7.62 5.99 -11.89
N SER A 323 8.21 7.15 -12.13
CA SER A 323 8.58 8.10 -11.08
C SER A 323 8.04 9.48 -11.37
N ARG A 324 7.60 10.16 -10.30
CA ARG A 324 7.04 11.51 -10.37
C ARG A 324 7.55 12.37 -9.23
N ILE A 325 7.67 13.68 -9.47
CA ILE A 325 7.91 14.68 -8.46
C ILE A 325 6.98 15.89 -8.69
N GLY A 326 6.29 16.31 -7.66
CA GLY A 326 5.40 17.46 -7.67
C GLY A 326 4.10 17.24 -8.47
N LEU A 327 3.58 18.32 -9.04
CA LEU A 327 2.28 18.36 -9.70
C LEU A 327 2.29 17.70 -11.08
N SER A 328 1.19 17.04 -11.44
CA SER A 328 0.90 16.69 -12.82
C SER A 328 0.47 17.92 -13.62
N GLU A 329 0.45 17.83 -14.96
CA GLU A 329 -0.09 18.87 -15.81
C GLU A 329 -1.55 19.18 -15.45
N ALA A 330 -2.36 18.12 -15.25
CA ALA A 330 -3.77 18.25 -14.88
C ALA A 330 -3.95 18.96 -13.53
N GLU A 331 -3.15 18.63 -12.51
CA GLU A 331 -3.18 19.28 -11.20
C GLU A 331 -2.73 20.73 -11.26
N ALA A 332 -1.68 21.03 -12.01
CA ALA A 332 -1.18 22.39 -12.19
C ALA A 332 -2.23 23.29 -12.87
N ARG A 333 -2.88 22.78 -13.93
CA ARG A 333 -3.97 23.50 -14.62
C ARG A 333 -5.18 23.71 -13.72
N LYS A 334 -5.57 22.71 -12.93
CA LYS A 334 -6.66 22.81 -11.95
C LYS A 334 -6.38 23.87 -10.89
N LYS A 335 -5.12 24.07 -10.51
CA LYS A 335 -4.68 25.15 -9.61
C LYS A 335 -4.58 26.52 -10.30
N GLY A 336 -4.88 26.63 -11.60
CA GLY A 336 -4.79 27.88 -12.36
C GLY A 336 -3.36 28.36 -12.61
N LEU A 337 -2.36 27.49 -12.50
CA LEU A 337 -0.96 27.85 -12.71
C LEU A 337 -0.69 28.06 -14.20
N ASN A 338 0.08 29.11 -14.53
CA ASN A 338 0.59 29.31 -15.89
C ASN A 338 1.84 28.47 -16.09
N ILE A 339 1.70 27.36 -16.84
CA ILE A 339 2.75 26.37 -17.05
C ILE A 339 3.14 26.26 -18.52
N LYS A 340 4.39 25.84 -18.76
CA LYS A 340 4.85 25.32 -20.04
C LYS A 340 5.13 23.84 -19.88
N VAL A 341 4.63 23.04 -20.82
CA VAL A 341 4.81 21.58 -20.82
C VAL A 341 5.75 21.20 -21.95
N ASN A 342 6.80 20.45 -21.61
CA ASN A 342 7.70 19.84 -22.58
C ASN A 342 7.73 18.32 -22.34
N LYS A 343 7.74 17.54 -23.41
CA LYS A 343 7.78 16.09 -23.39
C LYS A 343 9.02 15.61 -24.14
N LEU A 344 9.77 14.70 -23.51
CA LEU A 344 10.95 14.10 -24.12
C LEU A 344 10.83 12.57 -23.97
N PRO A 345 10.86 11.81 -25.09
CA PRO A 345 10.92 10.36 -25.02
C PRO A 345 12.17 9.89 -24.26
N VAL A 346 12.02 8.94 -23.35
CA VAL A 346 13.14 8.40 -22.55
C VAL A 346 14.26 7.85 -23.46
N ALA A 347 13.91 7.25 -24.60
CA ALA A 347 14.85 6.79 -25.62
C ALA A 347 15.74 7.90 -26.21
N ALA A 348 15.35 9.17 -26.08
CA ALA A 348 16.18 10.31 -26.49
C ALA A 348 17.22 10.73 -25.42
N ILE A 349 17.14 10.17 -24.21
CA ILE A 349 18.05 10.47 -23.12
C ILE A 349 19.27 9.53 -23.19
N PRO A 350 20.52 10.05 -23.39
CA PRO A 350 21.70 9.21 -23.56
C PRO A 350 21.90 8.21 -22.41
N ARG A 351 21.73 8.65 -21.17
CA ARG A 351 21.87 7.78 -19.99
C ARG A 351 20.84 6.65 -19.97
N ALA A 352 19.61 6.89 -20.41
CA ALA A 352 18.61 5.83 -20.48
C ALA A 352 19.01 4.74 -21.48
N ARG A 353 19.63 5.13 -22.60
CA ARG A 353 20.14 4.18 -23.60
C ARG A 353 21.28 3.29 -23.11
N THR A 354 22.04 3.74 -22.10
CA THR A 354 23.15 2.94 -21.53
C THR A 354 22.65 1.88 -20.55
N LEU A 355 21.37 1.93 -20.15
CA LEU A 355 20.77 0.99 -19.21
C LEU A 355 19.99 -0.16 -19.92
N GLY A 356 19.83 -0.07 -21.22
CA GLY A 356 19.13 -1.05 -22.06
C GLY A 356 17.70 -0.67 -22.34
#